data_41629177a343e13fa4bb00b319cfec1c
#
_entry.id   41629177a343e13fa4bb00b319cfec1c
#
_cell.length_a   1.000
_cell.length_b   1.000
_cell.length_c   1.000
_cell.angle_alpha   90.00
_cell.angle_beta   90.00
_cell.angle_gamma   90.00
#
_symmetry.space_group_name_H-M   'P 1'
#
loop_
_entity.id
_entity.type
_entity.pdbx_description
1 polymer ?
#
loop_
_entity_poly.entity_id
_entity_poly.type
_entity_poly.pdbx_seq_one_letter_code
_entity_poly.pdbx_strand_id
1 'polypeptide(L)'
;MDNAELAIGIDLGTTNSLIAVWKDGAAQLIPNKFGEYLTPSIISMDENNHILVGKPAVSRRTSHPDKTAALFKRAMGSNTNWRLGSDTFNAPELSSLVLRSLKEDAEEFLQRPIKDVVISVPAYFSDEQRKHTRLAAELAGLNAVRLINEPTAAAMAYGLHTQQNTRSLVFDLGGGTFDVTVLEYATPVIEVHASAGDNFLGGEDFTHMLVDEVLKRADVARTTLNESELAALYACVEAAKCSNQSPLHIRWQYLEETRECEFYENELEDLWLPLLNRLRVPIEQALRDARLKPSQIDSLVLVGGASQMPLVQRIAVRLFGKLPYQSYDPSTIVALGAAIQAACRLRSEDIEEVILYLPLLVGR
;
A
#
# COMPACT_ATOMS: atom_id res chain seq x y z
N MET A 1 13.27 32.51 -12.89
CA MET A 1 12.94 31.28 -12.15
C MET A 1 11.84 30.60 -12.92
N ASP A 2 12.08 29.42 -13.40
CA ASP A 2 11.15 28.68 -14.27
C ASP A 2 9.83 28.43 -13.52
N ASN A 3 8.76 29.04 -14.01
CA ASN A 3 7.43 28.95 -13.41
C ASN A 3 6.69 27.68 -13.93
N ALA A 4 7.45 26.67 -14.38
CA ALA A 4 6.90 25.44 -14.86
C ALA A 4 6.11 24.74 -13.74
N GLU A 5 4.92 24.32 -14.05
CA GLU A 5 4.03 23.58 -13.13
C GLU A 5 4.69 22.24 -12.74
N LEU A 6 4.63 21.90 -11.45
CA LEU A 6 5.24 20.66 -10.95
C LEU A 6 4.29 19.48 -11.15
N ALA A 7 4.78 18.40 -11.72
CA ALA A 7 4.04 17.15 -11.85
C ALA A 7 4.31 16.26 -10.63
N ILE A 8 3.40 16.26 -9.68
CA ILE A 8 3.53 15.55 -8.40
C ILE A 8 2.55 14.39 -8.34
N GLY A 9 3.07 13.22 -7.99
CA GLY A 9 2.29 12.02 -7.71
C GLY A 9 2.44 11.58 -6.26
N ILE A 10 1.33 11.17 -5.65
CA ILE A 10 1.29 10.66 -4.28
C ILE A 10 0.66 9.26 -4.29
N ASP A 11 1.32 8.33 -3.64
CA ASP A 11 0.72 7.08 -3.21
C ASP A 11 0.32 7.21 -1.73
N LEU A 12 -0.98 7.31 -1.49
CA LEU A 12 -1.54 7.32 -0.14
C LEU A 12 -1.85 5.89 0.29
N GLY A 13 -0.86 5.19 0.80
CA GLY A 13 -0.99 3.77 1.17
C GLY A 13 -1.59 3.52 2.56
N THR A 14 -2.08 2.30 2.79
CA THR A 14 -2.63 1.86 4.08
C THR A 14 -1.56 1.78 5.17
N THR A 15 -0.35 1.33 4.81
CA THR A 15 0.77 1.13 5.74
C THR A 15 1.87 2.17 5.53
N ASN A 16 2.22 2.46 4.29
CA ASN A 16 3.21 3.46 3.93
C ASN A 16 2.65 4.35 2.82
N SER A 17 3.05 5.62 2.84
CA SER A 17 2.73 6.60 1.79
C SER A 17 4.01 7.18 1.20
N LEU A 18 3.95 7.56 -0.08
CA LEU A 18 5.10 8.04 -0.83
C LEU A 18 4.69 9.24 -1.69
N ILE A 19 5.69 10.07 -2.00
CA ILE A 19 5.52 11.17 -2.94
C ILE A 19 6.63 11.12 -4.00
N ALA A 20 6.28 11.44 -5.24
CA ALA A 20 7.20 11.46 -6.36
C ALA A 20 6.97 12.71 -7.22
N VAL A 21 7.99 13.12 -7.94
CA VAL A 21 7.98 14.22 -8.90
C VAL A 21 8.43 13.74 -10.27
N TRP A 22 7.82 14.24 -11.33
CA TRP A 22 8.38 14.12 -12.67
C TRP A 22 9.38 15.24 -12.90
N LYS A 23 10.65 14.88 -13.10
CA LYS A 23 11.74 15.81 -13.30
C LYS A 23 12.74 15.22 -14.29
N ASP A 24 13.29 16.05 -15.16
CA ASP A 24 14.34 15.69 -16.13
C ASP A 24 14.01 14.47 -17.00
N GLY A 25 12.72 14.31 -17.36
CA GLY A 25 12.24 13.22 -18.22
C GLY A 25 11.97 11.89 -17.50
N ALA A 26 12.02 11.86 -16.17
CA ALA A 26 11.78 10.67 -15.37
C ALA A 26 10.98 10.96 -14.08
N ALA A 27 10.25 9.97 -13.61
CA ALA A 27 9.66 10.02 -12.28
C ALA A 27 10.72 9.70 -11.22
N GLN A 28 10.78 10.50 -10.16
CA GLN A 28 11.76 10.39 -9.07
C GLN A 28 11.03 10.45 -7.74
N LEU A 29 11.36 9.54 -6.83
CA LEU A 29 10.84 9.58 -5.46
C LEU A 29 11.44 10.75 -4.70
N ILE A 30 10.65 11.37 -3.85
CA ILE A 30 11.08 12.42 -2.93
C ILE A 30 11.28 11.80 -1.55
N PRO A 31 12.48 11.93 -0.94
CA PRO A 31 12.72 11.42 0.40
C PRO A 31 12.01 12.30 1.45
N ASN A 32 11.60 11.67 2.55
CA ASN A 32 11.13 12.39 3.73
C ASN A 32 12.32 13.00 4.50
N LYS A 33 12.02 13.78 5.53
CA LYS A 33 13.03 14.42 6.39
C LYS A 33 14.04 13.48 7.08
N PHE A 34 13.79 12.17 7.04
CA PHE A 34 14.73 11.15 7.54
C PHE A 34 15.56 10.51 6.42
N GLY A 35 15.44 10.98 5.17
CA GLY A 35 16.12 10.42 4.01
C GLY A 35 15.53 9.12 3.48
N GLU A 36 14.32 8.75 3.93
CA GLU A 36 13.61 7.53 3.53
C GLU A 36 12.50 7.87 2.53
N TYR A 37 12.25 7.00 1.56
CA TYR A 37 11.16 7.22 0.58
C TYR A 37 9.79 6.81 1.13
N LEU A 38 9.77 5.82 2.02
CA LEU A 38 8.56 5.33 2.66
C LEU A 38 8.25 6.15 3.91
N THR A 39 7.08 6.76 3.96
CA THR A 39 6.56 7.44 5.15
C THR A 39 5.45 6.56 5.74
N PRO A 40 5.64 5.97 6.92
CA PRO A 40 4.59 5.17 7.56
C PRO A 40 3.29 5.96 7.73
N SER A 41 2.17 5.38 7.34
CA SER A 41 0.82 5.96 7.48
C SER A 41 0.32 5.75 8.92
N ILE A 42 1.06 6.29 9.88
CA ILE A 42 0.81 6.20 11.31
C ILE A 42 0.83 7.60 11.91
N ILE A 43 -0.15 7.87 12.76
CA ILE A 43 -0.29 9.14 13.48
C ILE A 43 -0.27 8.85 14.98
N SER A 44 0.48 9.63 15.75
CA SER A 44 0.43 9.59 17.21
C SER A 44 0.37 11.00 17.78
N MET A 45 -0.10 11.10 19.00
CA MET A 45 -0.10 12.34 19.78
C MET A 45 0.90 12.21 20.93
N ASP A 46 1.81 13.18 21.07
CA ASP A 46 2.76 13.21 22.18
C ASP A 46 2.12 13.73 23.49
N GLU A 47 2.91 13.83 24.55
CA GLU A 47 2.47 14.27 25.87
C GLU A 47 2.10 15.77 25.90
N ASN A 48 2.57 16.55 24.91
CA ASN A 48 2.29 17.98 24.76
C ASN A 48 1.17 18.24 23.74
N ASN A 49 0.46 17.19 23.30
CA ASN A 49 -0.57 17.22 22.26
C ASN A 49 -0.03 17.60 20.85
N HIS A 50 1.27 17.40 20.58
CA HIS A 50 1.77 17.56 19.23
C HIS A 50 1.49 16.28 18.42
N ILE A 51 1.11 16.48 17.17
CA ILE A 51 0.90 15.39 16.21
C ILE A 51 2.25 14.91 15.67
N LEU A 52 2.48 13.62 15.77
CA LEU A 52 3.62 12.91 15.20
C LEU A 52 3.14 12.09 14.01
N VAL A 53 3.84 12.21 12.88
CA VAL A 53 3.51 11.49 11.63
C VAL A 53 4.68 10.62 11.23
N GLY A 54 4.39 9.41 10.77
CA GLY A 54 5.37 8.51 10.19
C GLY A 54 6.32 7.90 11.22
N LYS A 55 7.61 7.88 10.92
CA LYS A 55 8.63 7.21 11.74
C LYS A 55 8.60 7.54 13.25
N PRO A 56 8.41 8.80 13.68
CA PRO A 56 8.27 9.12 15.11
C PRO A 56 7.04 8.49 15.76
N ALA A 57 5.97 8.23 15.01
CA ALA A 57 4.75 7.60 15.51
C ALA A 57 4.85 6.06 15.58
N VAL A 58 5.76 5.44 14.82
CA VAL A 58 5.89 3.96 14.76
C VAL A 58 6.20 3.38 16.14
N SER A 59 7.19 3.93 16.86
CA SER A 59 7.55 3.46 18.20
C SER A 59 6.45 3.66 19.23
N ARG A 60 5.58 4.65 18.99
CA ARG A 60 4.46 4.96 19.87
C ARG A 60 3.27 4.03 19.70
N ARG A 61 3.16 3.34 18.57
CA ARG A 61 2.19 2.25 18.39
C ARG A 61 2.32 1.20 19.50
N THR A 62 3.53 1.04 19.99
CA THR A 62 3.93 0.10 21.03
C THR A 62 3.74 0.67 22.44
N SER A 63 4.23 1.90 22.66
CA SER A 63 4.27 2.49 24.00
C SER A 63 3.01 3.28 24.37
N HIS A 64 2.26 3.76 23.38
CA HIS A 64 1.06 4.60 23.57
C HIS A 64 0.00 4.26 22.51
N PRO A 65 -0.54 3.02 22.51
CA PRO A 65 -1.51 2.57 21.52
C PRO A 65 -2.82 3.37 21.57
N ASP A 66 -3.23 3.84 22.75
CA ASP A 66 -4.38 4.72 22.99
C ASP A 66 -4.23 6.14 22.39
N LYS A 67 -3.00 6.52 22.05
CA LYS A 67 -2.66 7.81 21.41
C LYS A 67 -2.14 7.64 19.99
N THR A 68 -2.30 6.45 19.38
CA THR A 68 -1.73 6.13 18.07
C THR A 68 -2.75 5.51 17.15
N ALA A 69 -2.90 6.04 15.94
CA ALA A 69 -3.78 5.53 14.89
C ALA A 69 -2.96 5.00 13.72
N ALA A 70 -3.33 3.82 13.24
CA ALA A 70 -2.81 3.18 12.04
C ALA A 70 -3.94 2.54 11.25
N LEU A 71 -3.66 2.15 9.98
CA LEU A 71 -4.58 1.43 9.09
C LEU A 71 -5.90 2.19 8.81
N PHE A 72 -5.96 3.48 9.09
CA PHE A 72 -7.18 4.29 8.97
C PHE A 72 -7.66 4.44 7.51
N LYS A 73 -6.82 4.23 6.50
CA LYS A 73 -7.24 4.19 5.10
C LYS A 73 -8.31 3.11 4.84
N ARG A 74 -8.27 1.99 5.58
CA ARG A 74 -9.31 0.93 5.49
C ARG A 74 -10.70 1.42 5.86
N ALA A 75 -10.81 2.50 6.63
CA ALA A 75 -12.08 3.07 7.06
C ALA A 75 -12.51 4.30 6.22
N MET A 76 -11.84 4.58 5.11
CA MET A 76 -12.33 5.58 4.15
C MET A 76 -13.76 5.25 3.72
N GLY A 77 -14.62 6.24 3.66
CA GLY A 77 -16.04 6.07 3.34
C GLY A 77 -16.90 5.57 4.51
N SER A 78 -16.33 5.36 5.70
CA SER A 78 -17.05 4.97 6.91
C SER A 78 -17.09 6.10 7.94
N ASN A 79 -17.90 5.91 8.99
CA ASN A 79 -17.99 6.83 10.13
C ASN A 79 -17.09 6.40 11.31
N THR A 80 -16.08 5.58 11.06
CA THR A 80 -15.13 5.15 12.09
C THR A 80 -14.30 6.32 12.57
N ASN A 81 -14.11 6.43 13.88
CA ASN A 81 -13.34 7.49 14.51
C ASN A 81 -12.25 6.89 15.41
N TRP A 82 -11.14 7.60 15.49
CA TRP A 82 -10.01 7.31 16.39
C TRP A 82 -9.90 8.40 17.44
N ARG A 83 -9.76 8.01 18.69
CA ARG A 83 -9.48 8.92 19.78
C ARG A 83 -7.97 8.96 20.03
N LEU A 84 -7.36 10.13 19.90
CA LEU A 84 -5.95 10.36 20.21
C LEU A 84 -5.89 11.39 21.34
N GLY A 85 -5.67 10.94 22.56
CA GLY A 85 -5.75 11.80 23.74
C GLY A 85 -7.16 12.37 23.95
N SER A 86 -7.29 13.70 23.92
CA SER A 86 -8.58 14.41 24.02
C SER A 86 -9.33 14.52 22.70
N ASP A 87 -8.65 14.38 21.58
CA ASP A 87 -9.18 14.69 20.25
C ASP A 87 -9.67 13.43 19.53
N THR A 88 -10.65 13.62 18.67
CA THR A 88 -11.24 12.55 17.87
C THR A 88 -11.07 12.88 16.39
N PHE A 89 -10.59 11.91 15.61
CA PHE A 89 -10.30 12.04 14.20
C PHE A 89 -11.01 10.97 13.41
N ASN A 90 -11.49 11.32 12.20
CA ASN A 90 -11.96 10.36 11.20
C ASN A 90 -10.85 9.99 10.21
N ALA A 91 -11.12 9.03 9.31
CA ALA A 91 -10.14 8.57 8.33
C ALA A 91 -9.62 9.66 7.38
N PRO A 92 -10.45 10.56 6.80
CA PRO A 92 -9.97 11.72 6.04
C PRO A 92 -9.05 12.66 6.80
N GLU A 93 -9.37 12.97 8.06
CA GLU A 93 -8.54 13.85 8.90
C GLU A 93 -7.17 13.23 9.19
N LEU A 94 -7.12 11.95 9.57
CA LEU A 94 -5.85 11.24 9.78
C LEU A 94 -5.03 11.15 8.49
N SER A 95 -5.67 10.86 7.36
CA SER A 95 -5.02 10.83 6.06
C SER A 95 -4.48 12.20 5.64
N SER A 96 -5.17 13.28 5.99
CA SER A 96 -4.71 14.65 5.73
C SER A 96 -3.41 14.99 6.45
N LEU A 97 -3.20 14.45 7.63
CA LEU A 97 -1.95 14.64 8.39
C LEU A 97 -0.77 13.95 7.68
N VAL A 98 -0.99 12.76 7.13
CA VAL A 98 0.03 12.08 6.30
C VAL A 98 0.31 12.87 5.04
N LEU A 99 -0.72 13.29 4.31
CA LEU A 99 -0.58 14.08 3.09
C LEU A 99 0.13 15.42 3.34
N ARG A 100 -0.13 16.06 4.49
CA ARG A 100 0.56 17.29 4.90
C ARG A 100 2.05 17.04 5.15
N SER A 101 2.39 15.95 5.83
CA SER A 101 3.81 15.58 6.03
C SER A 101 4.53 15.34 4.71
N LEU A 102 3.91 14.61 3.77
CA LEU A 102 4.48 14.40 2.43
C LEU A 102 4.63 15.71 1.65
N LYS A 103 3.66 16.62 1.80
CA LYS A 103 3.73 17.96 1.20
C LYS A 103 4.91 18.75 1.74
N GLU A 104 5.07 18.81 3.06
CA GLU A 104 6.17 19.53 3.72
C GLU A 104 7.52 18.98 3.29
N ASP A 105 7.71 17.65 3.28
CA ASP A 105 8.92 16.99 2.79
C ASP A 105 9.20 17.34 1.32
N ALA A 106 8.18 17.34 0.46
CA ALA A 106 8.32 17.68 -0.95
C ALA A 106 8.66 19.16 -1.18
N GLU A 107 8.01 20.07 -0.46
CA GLU A 107 8.29 21.52 -0.54
C GLU A 107 9.71 21.84 -0.07
N GLU A 108 10.19 21.14 0.97
CA GLU A 108 11.58 21.27 1.43
C GLU A 108 12.55 20.71 0.39
N PHE A 109 12.31 19.54 -0.18
CA PHE A 109 13.17 18.94 -1.20
C PHE A 109 13.23 19.76 -2.50
N LEU A 110 12.08 20.24 -2.96
CA LEU A 110 11.96 20.98 -4.23
C LEU A 110 12.25 22.46 -4.08
N GLN A 111 12.35 23.01 -2.85
CA GLN A 111 12.48 24.43 -2.53
C GLN A 111 11.39 25.29 -3.21
N ARG A 112 10.18 24.73 -3.34
CA ARG A 112 9.01 25.33 -4.00
C ARG A 112 7.71 24.82 -3.37
N PRO A 113 6.68 25.67 -3.27
CA PRO A 113 5.37 25.23 -2.82
C PRO A 113 4.74 24.26 -3.83
N ILE A 114 4.03 23.26 -3.32
CA ILE A 114 3.22 22.35 -4.13
C ILE A 114 1.74 22.50 -3.79
N LYS A 115 0.89 22.37 -4.80
CA LYS A 115 -0.56 22.45 -4.63
C LYS A 115 -1.28 21.36 -5.41
N ASP A 116 -1.05 21.27 -6.70
CA ASP A 116 -1.71 20.32 -7.58
C ASP A 116 -1.00 18.98 -7.59
N VAL A 117 -1.74 17.92 -7.32
CA VAL A 117 -1.21 16.56 -7.20
C VAL A 117 -2.14 15.52 -7.84
N VAL A 118 -1.56 14.42 -8.30
CA VAL A 118 -2.28 13.18 -8.63
C VAL A 118 -2.12 12.23 -7.45
N ILE A 119 -3.24 11.69 -6.93
CA ILE A 119 -3.22 10.77 -5.77
C ILE A 119 -3.74 9.40 -6.21
N SER A 120 -3.06 8.33 -5.80
CA SER A 120 -3.48 6.96 -6.05
C SER A 120 -4.63 6.53 -5.12
N VAL A 121 -5.50 5.67 -5.65
CA VAL A 121 -6.58 5.02 -4.91
C VAL A 121 -6.73 3.58 -5.39
N PRO A 122 -7.19 2.65 -4.55
CA PRO A 122 -7.56 1.31 -4.98
C PRO A 122 -8.58 1.33 -6.11
N ALA A 123 -8.48 0.39 -7.05
CA ALA A 123 -9.32 0.38 -8.26
C ALA A 123 -10.82 0.30 -7.94
N TYR A 124 -11.20 -0.45 -6.89
CA TYR A 124 -12.59 -0.63 -6.51
C TYR A 124 -13.09 0.30 -5.39
N PHE A 125 -12.33 1.37 -5.07
CA PHE A 125 -12.84 2.39 -4.16
C PHE A 125 -14.17 2.93 -4.67
N SER A 126 -15.18 2.95 -3.78
CA SER A 126 -16.47 3.57 -4.04
C SER A 126 -16.34 5.08 -4.23
N ASP A 127 -17.37 5.70 -4.80
CA ASP A 127 -17.41 7.17 -4.95
C ASP A 127 -17.25 7.89 -3.61
N GLU A 128 -17.78 7.33 -2.51
CA GLU A 128 -17.64 7.91 -1.18
C GLU A 128 -16.21 7.84 -0.67
N GLN A 129 -15.52 6.72 -0.87
CA GLN A 129 -14.10 6.58 -0.53
C GLN A 129 -13.22 7.53 -1.35
N ARG A 130 -13.52 7.72 -2.63
CA ARG A 130 -12.85 8.69 -3.50
C ARG A 130 -13.09 10.14 -3.06
N LYS A 131 -14.32 10.50 -2.64
CA LYS A 131 -14.62 11.80 -2.05
C LYS A 131 -13.85 12.03 -0.76
N HIS A 132 -13.78 11.06 0.13
CA HIS A 132 -13.00 11.13 1.35
C HIS A 132 -11.50 11.31 1.08
N THR A 133 -10.96 10.69 0.02
CA THR A 133 -9.57 10.91 -0.39
C THR A 133 -9.33 12.34 -0.88
N ARG A 134 -10.27 12.92 -1.66
CA ARG A 134 -10.20 14.33 -2.06
C ARG A 134 -10.30 15.27 -0.87
N LEU A 135 -11.22 15.00 0.06
CA LEU A 135 -11.35 15.75 1.31
C LEU A 135 -10.05 15.73 2.12
N ALA A 136 -9.39 14.57 2.24
CA ALA A 136 -8.10 14.47 2.90
C ALA A 136 -7.03 15.36 2.24
N ALA A 137 -7.01 15.42 0.90
CA ALA A 137 -6.12 16.30 0.17
C ALA A 137 -6.43 17.79 0.44
N GLU A 138 -7.69 18.19 0.40
CA GLU A 138 -8.13 19.56 0.70
C GLU A 138 -7.73 19.98 2.11
N LEU A 139 -7.95 19.12 3.11
CA LEU A 139 -7.55 19.37 4.50
C LEU A 139 -6.02 19.49 4.67
N ALA A 140 -5.24 18.85 3.80
CA ALA A 140 -3.78 18.99 3.74
C ALA A 140 -3.32 20.25 2.97
N GLY A 141 -4.25 21.02 2.39
CA GLY A 141 -3.94 22.16 1.54
C GLY A 141 -3.38 21.76 0.17
N LEU A 142 -3.78 20.57 -0.31
CA LEU A 142 -3.48 20.05 -1.65
C LEU A 142 -4.75 20.05 -2.51
N ASN A 143 -4.57 20.18 -3.82
CA ASN A 143 -5.62 20.01 -4.81
C ASN A 143 -5.40 18.69 -5.56
N ALA A 144 -6.20 17.68 -5.27
CA ALA A 144 -6.17 16.42 -5.99
C ALA A 144 -6.81 16.60 -7.38
N VAL A 145 -6.02 17.12 -8.33
CA VAL A 145 -6.47 17.38 -9.71
C VAL A 145 -6.94 16.11 -10.42
N ARG A 146 -6.41 14.96 -10.03
CA ARG A 146 -6.85 13.64 -10.48
C ARG A 146 -6.63 12.60 -9.39
N LEU A 147 -7.56 11.64 -9.30
CA LEU A 147 -7.33 10.36 -8.65
C LEU A 147 -7.02 9.32 -9.73
N ILE A 148 -5.95 8.55 -9.54
CA ILE A 148 -5.56 7.45 -10.43
C ILE A 148 -5.72 6.13 -9.68
N ASN A 149 -6.16 5.07 -10.37
CA ASN A 149 -6.18 3.76 -9.73
C ASN A 149 -4.76 3.20 -9.56
N GLU A 150 -4.48 2.60 -8.40
CA GLU A 150 -3.17 2.03 -8.04
C GLU A 150 -2.63 1.08 -9.12
N PRO A 151 -3.42 0.12 -9.68
CA PRO A 151 -2.94 -0.76 -10.73
C PRO A 151 -2.61 -0.02 -12.04
N THR A 152 -3.36 1.04 -12.37
CA THR A 152 -3.09 1.88 -13.53
C THR A 152 -1.79 2.67 -13.36
N ALA A 153 -1.57 3.24 -12.19
CA ALA A 153 -0.32 3.93 -11.86
C ALA A 153 0.88 2.97 -11.98
N ALA A 154 0.78 1.77 -11.41
CA ALA A 154 1.83 0.76 -11.52
C ALA A 154 2.13 0.39 -12.98
N ALA A 155 1.10 0.19 -13.80
CA ALA A 155 1.24 -0.10 -15.22
C ALA A 155 1.93 1.04 -15.99
N MET A 156 1.61 2.29 -15.66
CA MET A 156 2.26 3.46 -16.26
C MET A 156 3.75 3.53 -15.92
N ALA A 157 4.12 3.23 -14.67
CA ALA A 157 5.52 3.23 -14.26
C ALA A 157 6.37 2.19 -15.00
N TYR A 158 5.79 1.03 -15.34
CA TYR A 158 6.45 0.05 -16.20
C TYR A 158 6.42 0.40 -17.70
N GLY A 159 5.82 1.52 -18.09
CA GLY A 159 5.70 1.91 -19.50
C GLY A 159 4.72 1.04 -20.29
N LEU A 160 3.89 0.25 -19.63
CA LEU A 160 2.96 -0.67 -20.28
C LEU A 160 1.87 0.08 -21.06
N HIS A 161 1.57 1.32 -20.68
CA HIS A 161 0.66 2.20 -21.42
C HIS A 161 1.12 2.54 -22.85
N THR A 162 2.38 2.29 -23.19
CA THR A 162 2.90 2.45 -24.56
C THR A 162 2.75 1.20 -25.42
N GLN A 163 2.37 0.07 -24.83
CA GLN A 163 2.14 -1.19 -25.52
C GLN A 163 0.71 -1.24 -26.09
N GLN A 164 0.48 -2.07 -27.09
CA GLN A 164 -0.84 -2.27 -27.66
C GLN A 164 -1.26 -3.73 -27.54
N ASN A 165 -2.54 -3.95 -27.30
CA ASN A 165 -3.16 -5.28 -27.22
C ASN A 165 -2.46 -6.22 -26.22
N THR A 166 -1.94 -5.67 -25.12
CA THR A 166 -1.28 -6.44 -24.06
C THR A 166 -2.17 -6.49 -22.84
N ARG A 167 -2.37 -7.67 -22.28
CA ARG A 167 -3.16 -7.91 -21.07
C ARG A 167 -2.24 -8.14 -19.90
N SER A 168 -2.37 -7.28 -18.90
CA SER A 168 -1.61 -7.40 -17.66
C SER A 168 -2.53 -7.74 -16.50
N LEU A 169 -2.04 -8.59 -15.61
CA LEU A 169 -2.64 -8.74 -14.29
C LEU A 169 -1.76 -8.02 -13.29
N VAL A 170 -2.36 -7.05 -12.61
CA VAL A 170 -1.74 -6.37 -11.47
C VAL A 170 -2.17 -7.09 -10.21
N PHE A 171 -1.19 -7.58 -9.46
CA PHE A 171 -1.33 -8.28 -8.20
C PHE A 171 -0.80 -7.36 -7.11
N ASP A 172 -1.69 -6.67 -6.43
CA ASP A 172 -1.34 -5.69 -5.40
C ASP A 172 -1.61 -6.26 -4.01
N LEU A 173 -0.54 -6.68 -3.33
CA LEU A 173 -0.60 -7.12 -1.94
C LEU A 173 0.16 -6.13 -1.06
N GLY A 174 -0.58 -5.22 -0.46
CA GLY A 174 -0.09 -4.25 0.49
C GLY A 174 0.01 -4.81 1.92
N GLY A 175 0.23 -3.90 2.89
CA GLY A 175 0.25 -4.30 4.29
C GLY A 175 -1.13 -4.70 4.84
N GLY A 176 -2.21 -4.22 4.21
CA GLY A 176 -3.55 -4.39 4.75
C GLY A 176 -4.63 -4.82 3.78
N THR A 177 -4.40 -4.74 2.49
CA THR A 177 -5.38 -5.07 1.44
C THR A 177 -4.71 -5.89 0.37
N PHE A 178 -5.52 -6.68 -0.32
CA PHE A 178 -5.15 -7.42 -1.51
C PHE A 178 -6.08 -7.11 -2.66
N ASP A 179 -5.50 -6.69 -3.78
CA ASP A 179 -6.21 -6.30 -4.98
C ASP A 179 -5.66 -7.00 -6.21
N VAL A 180 -6.56 -7.44 -7.10
CA VAL A 180 -6.21 -8.03 -8.38
C VAL A 180 -6.98 -7.30 -9.47
N THR A 181 -6.25 -6.73 -10.43
CA THR A 181 -6.86 -6.00 -11.54
C THR A 181 -6.33 -6.52 -12.88
N VAL A 182 -7.23 -6.77 -13.81
CA VAL A 182 -6.92 -7.12 -15.19
C VAL A 182 -7.02 -5.87 -16.04
N LEU A 183 -5.91 -5.50 -16.69
CA LEU A 183 -5.79 -4.35 -17.57
C LEU A 183 -5.51 -4.80 -19.01
N GLU A 184 -6.06 -4.09 -19.98
CA GLU A 184 -5.68 -4.17 -21.39
C GLU A 184 -5.28 -2.78 -21.90
N TYR A 185 -4.21 -2.72 -22.66
CA TYR A 185 -3.66 -1.45 -23.15
C TYR A 185 -4.09 -1.24 -24.60
N ALA A 186 -4.84 -0.16 -24.84
CA ALA A 186 -5.30 0.28 -26.15
C ALA A 186 -4.95 1.79 -26.31
N THR A 187 -3.67 2.08 -26.42
CA THR A 187 -3.12 3.46 -26.42
C THR A 187 -3.99 4.44 -27.20
N PRO A 188 -4.44 5.57 -26.63
CA PRO A 188 -4.01 6.14 -25.34
C PRO A 188 -4.85 5.71 -24.11
N VAL A 189 -5.64 4.66 -24.24
CA VAL A 189 -6.60 4.21 -23.22
C VAL A 189 -6.05 3.00 -22.49
N ILE A 190 -6.23 2.96 -21.17
CA ILE A 190 -6.07 1.77 -20.34
C ILE A 190 -7.46 1.27 -19.97
N GLU A 191 -7.77 0.07 -20.41
CA GLU A 191 -9.05 -0.58 -20.16
C GLU A 191 -8.95 -1.46 -18.91
N VAL A 192 -9.79 -1.19 -17.90
CA VAL A 192 -9.93 -2.03 -16.71
C VAL A 192 -11.02 -3.05 -16.99
N HIS A 193 -10.64 -4.29 -17.27
CA HIS A 193 -11.58 -5.39 -17.59
C HIS A 193 -12.26 -5.95 -16.35
N ALA A 194 -11.51 -6.08 -15.25
CA ALA A 194 -12.04 -6.54 -13.98
C ALA A 194 -11.12 -6.11 -12.83
N SER A 195 -11.72 -5.94 -11.66
CA SER A 195 -10.99 -5.75 -10.40
C SER A 195 -11.72 -6.51 -9.30
N ALA A 196 -10.98 -7.23 -8.47
CA ALA A 196 -11.48 -7.93 -7.30
C ALA A 196 -10.46 -7.83 -6.17
N GLY A 197 -10.91 -7.92 -4.91
CA GLY A 197 -9.99 -7.75 -3.78
C GLY A 197 -10.52 -8.30 -2.47
N ASP A 198 -9.64 -8.26 -1.47
CA ASP A 198 -9.95 -8.57 -0.07
C ASP A 198 -9.38 -7.43 0.80
N ASN A 199 -10.25 -6.60 1.35
CA ASN A 199 -9.92 -5.44 2.18
C ASN A 199 -9.30 -5.78 3.54
N PHE A 200 -9.30 -7.06 3.89
CA PHE A 200 -8.83 -7.56 5.19
C PHE A 200 -7.77 -8.64 5.00
N LEU A 201 -7.02 -8.59 3.88
CA LEU A 201 -5.92 -9.49 3.59
C LEU A 201 -4.69 -8.68 3.17
N GLY A 202 -3.62 -8.76 3.94
CA GLY A 202 -2.36 -8.05 3.66
C GLY A 202 -1.22 -8.56 4.51
N GLY A 203 -0.06 -7.96 4.38
CA GLY A 203 1.16 -8.33 5.12
C GLY A 203 1.01 -8.38 6.64
N GLU A 204 0.12 -7.55 7.21
CA GLU A 204 -0.21 -7.54 8.63
C GLU A 204 -0.84 -8.87 9.09
N ASP A 205 -1.69 -9.50 8.26
CA ASP A 205 -2.33 -10.77 8.61
C ASP A 205 -1.32 -11.90 8.69
N PHE A 206 -0.33 -11.89 7.79
CA PHE A 206 0.80 -12.84 7.84
C PHE A 206 1.65 -12.64 9.10
N THR A 207 1.88 -11.39 9.50
CA THR A 207 2.59 -11.06 10.74
C THR A 207 1.81 -11.51 11.96
N HIS A 208 0.51 -11.28 12.01
CA HIS A 208 -0.37 -11.72 13.09
C HIS A 208 -0.29 -13.23 13.31
N MET A 209 -0.45 -14.03 12.25
CA MET A 209 -0.35 -15.48 12.34
C MET A 209 1.03 -15.96 12.83
N LEU A 210 2.08 -15.28 12.37
CA LEU A 210 3.45 -15.61 12.78
C LEU A 210 3.71 -15.25 14.25
N VAL A 211 3.19 -14.11 14.73
CA VAL A 211 3.23 -13.74 16.16
C VAL A 211 2.54 -14.79 17.02
N ASP A 212 1.35 -15.23 16.63
CA ASP A 212 0.62 -16.24 17.39
C ASP A 212 1.38 -17.59 17.45
N GLU A 213 2.04 -17.99 16.35
CA GLU A 213 2.86 -19.20 16.34
C GLU A 213 4.16 -19.04 17.15
N VAL A 214 4.80 -17.85 17.14
CA VAL A 214 5.96 -17.53 18.00
C VAL A 214 5.59 -17.69 19.47
N LEU A 215 4.48 -17.09 19.90
CA LEU A 215 3.99 -17.19 21.28
C LEU A 215 3.68 -18.63 21.67
N LYS A 216 3.04 -19.38 20.79
CA LYS A 216 2.73 -20.80 20.99
C LYS A 216 3.99 -21.64 21.15
N ARG A 217 5.02 -21.47 20.31
CA ARG A 217 6.31 -22.19 20.43
C ARG A 217 7.07 -21.82 21.70
N ALA A 218 6.92 -20.58 22.16
CA ALA A 218 7.55 -20.12 23.40
C ALA A 218 6.78 -20.51 24.66
N ASP A 219 5.60 -21.14 24.52
CA ASP A 219 4.67 -21.44 25.62
C ASP A 219 4.29 -20.17 26.44
N VAL A 220 4.06 -19.07 25.72
CA VAL A 220 3.71 -17.76 26.30
C VAL A 220 2.27 -17.41 25.91
N ALA A 221 1.41 -17.22 26.90
CA ALA A 221 0.05 -16.77 26.64
C ALA A 221 0.06 -15.27 26.24
N ARG A 222 -0.65 -14.91 25.16
CA ARG A 222 -0.74 -13.51 24.69
C ARG A 222 -1.18 -12.53 25.80
N THR A 223 -2.03 -13.00 26.73
CA THR A 223 -2.56 -12.22 27.84
C THR A 223 -1.52 -11.93 28.94
N THR A 224 -0.35 -12.58 28.92
CA THR A 224 0.73 -12.30 29.87
C THR A 224 1.64 -11.17 29.44
N LEU A 225 1.59 -10.78 28.15
CA LEU A 225 2.32 -9.64 27.64
C LEU A 225 1.51 -8.37 27.86
N ASN A 226 2.17 -7.31 28.32
CA ASN A 226 1.62 -5.98 28.26
C ASN A 226 1.62 -5.46 26.79
N GLU A 227 0.93 -4.35 26.56
CA GLU A 227 0.79 -3.79 25.20
C GLU A 227 2.15 -3.43 24.56
N SER A 228 3.11 -2.95 25.35
CA SER A 228 4.46 -2.60 24.89
C SER A 228 5.26 -3.83 24.47
N GLU A 229 5.23 -4.91 25.27
CA GLU A 229 5.91 -6.16 24.97
C GLU A 229 5.32 -6.83 23.73
N LEU A 230 3.98 -6.84 23.62
CA LEU A 230 3.30 -7.42 22.47
C LEU A 230 3.67 -6.67 21.19
N ALA A 231 3.69 -5.37 21.21
CA ALA A 231 4.00 -4.62 20.02
C ALA A 231 5.50 -4.63 19.67
N ALA A 232 6.41 -4.78 20.68
CA ALA A 232 7.82 -5.06 20.43
C ALA A 232 7.99 -6.40 19.70
N LEU A 233 7.26 -7.44 20.12
CA LEU A 233 7.22 -8.73 19.43
C LEU A 233 6.72 -8.58 17.99
N TYR A 234 5.61 -7.83 17.76
CA TYR A 234 5.12 -7.56 16.41
C TYR A 234 6.18 -6.88 15.53
N ALA A 235 6.91 -5.90 16.07
CA ALA A 235 7.97 -5.21 15.33
C ALA A 235 9.13 -6.16 14.96
N CYS A 236 9.53 -7.04 15.88
CA CYS A 236 10.56 -8.04 15.60
C CYS A 236 10.12 -9.04 14.53
N VAL A 237 8.90 -9.54 14.62
CA VAL A 237 8.32 -10.49 13.66
C VAL A 237 8.17 -9.85 12.28
N GLU A 238 7.67 -8.62 12.20
CA GLU A 238 7.54 -7.87 10.93
C GLU A 238 8.91 -7.64 10.28
N ALA A 239 9.90 -7.21 11.06
CA ALA A 239 11.26 -7.01 10.57
C ALA A 239 11.87 -8.33 10.05
N ALA A 240 11.68 -9.42 10.76
CA ALA A 240 12.12 -10.74 10.32
C ALA A 240 11.43 -11.17 9.02
N LYS A 241 10.09 -11.06 8.94
CA LYS A 241 9.31 -11.36 7.73
C LYS A 241 9.80 -10.56 6.52
N CYS A 242 10.09 -9.27 6.70
CA CYS A 242 10.59 -8.39 5.64
C CYS A 242 12.05 -8.66 5.24
N SER A 243 12.83 -9.40 6.04
CA SER A 243 14.22 -9.73 5.71
C SER A 243 14.36 -10.72 4.56
N ASN A 244 13.29 -11.46 4.24
CA ASN A 244 13.27 -12.53 3.24
C ASN A 244 14.36 -13.61 3.45
N GLN A 245 14.85 -13.78 4.69
CA GLN A 245 15.83 -14.81 5.03
C GLN A 245 15.17 -16.19 5.14
N SER A 246 15.95 -17.25 4.85
CA SER A 246 15.53 -18.63 5.06
C SER A 246 16.69 -19.41 5.68
N PRO A 247 16.52 -19.97 6.88
CA PRO A 247 15.35 -19.89 7.73
C PRO A 247 15.09 -18.47 8.25
N LEU A 248 13.83 -18.20 8.61
CA LEU A 248 13.43 -16.95 9.22
C LEU A 248 13.81 -16.97 10.70
N HIS A 249 14.68 -16.08 11.13
CA HIS A 249 15.11 -15.95 12.53
C HIS A 249 14.34 -14.82 13.21
N ILE A 250 13.69 -15.14 14.33
CA ILE A 250 12.97 -14.18 15.18
C ILE A 250 13.62 -14.18 16.55
N ARG A 251 14.05 -12.99 16.97
CA ARG A 251 14.65 -12.75 18.27
C ARG A 251 13.88 -11.65 18.98
N TRP A 252 13.41 -11.91 20.22
CA TRP A 252 12.60 -10.99 20.97
C TRP A 252 12.86 -11.10 22.48
N GLN A 253 12.40 -10.08 23.25
CA GLN A 253 12.60 -10.04 24.70
C GLN A 253 11.30 -10.41 25.43
N TYR A 254 11.41 -11.24 26.46
CA TYR A 254 10.31 -11.59 27.34
C TYR A 254 10.85 -11.83 28.76
N LEU A 255 10.32 -11.13 29.78
CA LEU A 255 10.74 -11.21 31.18
C LEU A 255 12.27 -11.13 31.35
N GLU A 256 12.91 -10.13 30.73
CA GLU A 256 14.36 -9.91 30.73
C GLU A 256 15.19 -11.00 30.04
N GLU A 257 14.57 -12.02 29.48
CA GLU A 257 15.21 -13.08 28.71
C GLU A 257 15.09 -12.83 27.20
N THR A 258 16.16 -13.13 26.48
CA THR A 258 16.11 -13.18 25.03
C THR A 258 15.55 -14.52 24.60
N ARG A 259 14.46 -14.50 23.84
CA ARG A 259 13.85 -15.67 23.20
C ARG A 259 14.17 -15.67 21.72
N GLU A 260 14.39 -16.85 21.15
CA GLU A 260 14.70 -17.03 19.74
C GLU A 260 13.89 -18.20 19.18
N CYS A 261 13.45 -18.07 17.95
CA CYS A 261 12.86 -19.15 17.19
C CYS A 261 13.19 -19.01 15.70
N GLU A 262 13.19 -20.14 15.02
CA GLU A 262 13.44 -20.25 13.60
C GLU A 262 12.24 -20.88 12.92
N PHE A 263 11.97 -20.42 11.68
CA PHE A 263 10.94 -20.98 10.83
C PHE A 263 11.53 -21.31 9.47
N TYR A 264 11.43 -22.56 9.09
CA TYR A 264 11.78 -22.99 7.76
C TYR A 264 10.64 -22.71 6.77
N GLU A 265 10.97 -22.69 5.49
CA GLU A 265 10.04 -22.29 4.44
C GLU A 265 8.78 -23.17 4.37
N ASN A 266 8.93 -24.49 4.55
CA ASN A 266 7.80 -25.42 4.60
C ASN A 266 6.88 -25.17 5.81
N GLU A 267 7.43 -24.79 6.96
CA GLU A 267 6.64 -24.46 8.14
C GLU A 267 5.84 -23.15 7.93
N LEU A 268 6.46 -22.16 7.27
CA LEU A 268 5.78 -20.91 6.90
C LEU A 268 4.69 -21.15 5.85
N GLU A 269 4.91 -22.04 4.88
CA GLU A 269 3.91 -22.42 3.88
C GLU A 269 2.68 -23.06 4.56
N ASP A 270 2.91 -23.99 5.48
CA ASP A 270 1.84 -24.64 6.24
C ASP A 270 1.11 -23.63 7.16
N LEU A 271 1.86 -22.80 7.88
CA LEU A 271 1.30 -21.77 8.76
C LEU A 271 0.41 -20.79 7.99
N TRP A 272 0.89 -20.28 6.87
CA TRP A 272 0.19 -19.25 6.09
C TRP A 272 -0.77 -19.80 5.04
N LEU A 273 -0.91 -21.12 4.92
CA LEU A 273 -1.80 -21.77 3.95
C LEU A 273 -3.23 -21.20 3.94
N PRO A 274 -3.87 -20.88 5.09
CA PRO A 274 -5.19 -20.25 5.09
C PRO A 274 -5.20 -18.88 4.38
N LEU A 275 -4.19 -18.04 4.59
CA LEU A 275 -4.08 -16.72 3.94
C LEU A 275 -3.74 -16.88 2.45
N LEU A 276 -2.82 -17.79 2.11
CA LEU A 276 -2.45 -18.08 0.73
C LEU A 276 -3.64 -18.59 -0.09
N ASN A 277 -4.54 -19.37 0.52
CA ASN A 277 -5.79 -19.79 -0.12
C ASN A 277 -6.77 -18.63 -0.32
N ARG A 278 -6.79 -17.64 0.59
CA ARG A 278 -7.62 -16.43 0.41
C ARG A 278 -7.16 -15.60 -0.78
N LEU A 279 -5.85 -15.55 -1.12
CA LEU A 279 -5.37 -14.85 -2.31
C LEU A 279 -5.96 -15.40 -3.61
N ARG A 280 -6.30 -16.70 -3.66
CA ARG A 280 -6.85 -17.32 -4.88
C ARG A 280 -8.24 -16.80 -5.24
N VAL A 281 -9.05 -16.45 -4.26
CA VAL A 281 -10.45 -16.06 -4.48
C VAL A 281 -10.57 -14.79 -5.34
N PRO A 282 -9.92 -13.65 -5.02
CA PRO A 282 -9.94 -12.48 -5.88
C PRO A 282 -9.30 -12.71 -7.25
N ILE A 283 -8.25 -13.53 -7.33
CA ILE A 283 -7.61 -13.87 -8.62
C ILE A 283 -8.59 -14.60 -9.54
N GLU A 284 -9.25 -15.65 -9.04
CA GLU A 284 -10.22 -16.42 -9.80
C GLU A 284 -11.44 -15.57 -10.17
N GLN A 285 -11.85 -14.67 -9.28
CA GLN A 285 -12.94 -13.75 -9.56
C GLN A 285 -12.57 -12.75 -10.66
N ALA A 286 -11.42 -12.07 -10.57
CA ALA A 286 -11.00 -11.10 -11.58
C ALA A 286 -10.86 -11.74 -12.96
N LEU A 287 -10.28 -12.95 -13.05
CA LEU A 287 -10.16 -13.69 -14.32
C LEU A 287 -11.53 -14.11 -14.89
N ARG A 288 -12.44 -14.57 -14.03
CA ARG A 288 -13.81 -14.94 -14.45
C ARG A 288 -14.57 -13.72 -14.95
N ASP A 289 -14.49 -12.60 -14.24
CA ASP A 289 -15.19 -11.36 -14.59
C ASP A 289 -14.62 -10.75 -15.87
N ALA A 290 -13.30 -10.83 -16.07
CA ALA A 290 -12.64 -10.48 -17.34
C ALA A 290 -12.88 -11.50 -18.46
N ARG A 291 -13.47 -12.67 -18.17
CA ARG A 291 -13.65 -13.80 -19.11
C ARG A 291 -12.34 -14.29 -19.71
N LEU A 292 -11.28 -14.29 -18.91
CA LEU A 292 -9.94 -14.72 -19.33
C LEU A 292 -9.47 -15.96 -18.57
N LYS A 293 -8.61 -16.73 -19.23
CA LYS A 293 -7.84 -17.80 -18.59
C LYS A 293 -6.48 -17.24 -18.15
N PRO A 294 -5.81 -17.83 -17.15
CA PRO A 294 -4.46 -17.41 -16.72
C PRO A 294 -3.46 -17.35 -17.89
N SER A 295 -3.56 -18.28 -18.86
CA SER A 295 -2.68 -18.33 -20.03
C SER A 295 -2.85 -17.15 -21.01
N GLN A 296 -3.93 -16.40 -20.91
CA GLN A 296 -4.23 -15.24 -21.77
C GLN A 296 -3.74 -13.91 -21.15
N ILE A 297 -3.18 -13.96 -19.96
CA ILE A 297 -2.48 -12.82 -19.33
C ILE A 297 -1.08 -12.77 -19.92
N ASP A 298 -0.69 -11.66 -20.50
CA ASP A 298 0.62 -11.49 -21.16
C ASP A 298 1.70 -11.11 -20.15
N SER A 299 1.35 -10.36 -19.11
CA SER A 299 2.29 -9.87 -18.12
C SER A 299 1.71 -9.88 -16.71
N LEU A 300 2.60 -10.07 -15.72
CA LEU A 300 2.29 -10.05 -14.29
C LEU A 300 3.05 -8.89 -13.64
N VAL A 301 2.31 -8.00 -13.00
CA VAL A 301 2.85 -6.85 -12.26
C VAL A 301 2.58 -7.07 -10.79
N LEU A 302 3.64 -7.08 -9.98
CA LEU A 302 3.52 -7.14 -8.52
C LEU A 302 3.60 -5.73 -7.95
N VAL A 303 2.71 -5.43 -7.03
CA VAL A 303 2.58 -4.15 -6.33
C VAL A 303 2.42 -4.43 -4.83
N GLY A 304 2.85 -3.47 -3.99
CA GLY A 304 2.78 -3.57 -2.55
C GLY A 304 3.92 -4.39 -1.92
N GLY A 305 4.34 -3.98 -0.73
CA GLY A 305 5.51 -4.57 -0.05
C GLY A 305 5.35 -6.06 0.25
N ALA A 306 4.15 -6.52 0.60
CA ALA A 306 3.92 -7.94 0.92
C ALA A 306 3.94 -8.85 -0.33
N SER A 307 3.80 -8.31 -1.54
CA SER A 307 4.00 -9.08 -2.77
C SER A 307 5.45 -9.54 -2.97
N GLN A 308 6.40 -8.96 -2.23
CA GLN A 308 7.81 -9.36 -2.25
C GLN A 308 8.09 -10.66 -1.46
N MET A 309 7.13 -11.15 -0.66
CA MET A 309 7.29 -12.40 0.09
C MET A 309 7.52 -13.57 -0.88
N PRO A 310 8.58 -14.40 -0.69
CA PRO A 310 8.90 -15.49 -1.64
C PRO A 310 7.74 -16.47 -1.88
N LEU A 311 6.98 -16.81 -0.83
CA LEU A 311 5.80 -17.67 -0.94
C LEU A 311 4.69 -17.07 -1.81
N VAL A 312 4.46 -15.77 -1.68
CA VAL A 312 3.46 -15.03 -2.48
C VAL A 312 3.88 -15.00 -3.95
N GLN A 313 5.15 -14.68 -4.22
CA GLN A 313 5.68 -14.67 -5.59
C GLN A 313 5.56 -16.05 -6.26
N ARG A 314 5.87 -17.13 -5.52
CA ARG A 314 5.74 -18.51 -6.06
C ARG A 314 4.29 -18.84 -6.42
N ILE A 315 3.32 -18.42 -5.61
CA ILE A 315 1.90 -18.65 -5.94
C ILE A 315 1.52 -17.90 -7.22
N ALA A 316 1.90 -16.63 -7.32
CA ALA A 316 1.64 -15.85 -8.51
C ALA A 316 2.27 -16.48 -9.77
N VAL A 317 3.54 -16.88 -9.69
CA VAL A 317 4.24 -17.58 -10.80
C VAL A 317 3.58 -18.93 -11.15
N ARG A 318 3.19 -19.72 -10.15
CA ARG A 318 2.51 -21.01 -10.39
C ARG A 318 1.16 -20.85 -11.09
N LEU A 319 0.40 -19.81 -10.73
CA LEU A 319 -0.93 -19.57 -11.30
C LEU A 319 -0.87 -19.08 -12.74
N PHE A 320 0.09 -18.24 -13.08
CA PHE A 320 0.16 -17.59 -14.40
C PHE A 320 1.23 -18.16 -15.32
N GLY A 321 2.15 -18.96 -14.81
CA GLY A 321 3.27 -19.52 -15.59
C GLY A 321 4.24 -18.46 -16.13
N LYS A 322 4.25 -17.29 -15.51
CA LYS A 322 5.02 -16.11 -15.94
C LYS A 322 5.78 -15.51 -14.77
N LEU A 323 6.98 -15.02 -15.03
CA LEU A 323 7.74 -14.23 -14.06
C LEU A 323 7.16 -12.81 -14.02
N PRO A 324 7.06 -12.22 -12.82
CA PRO A 324 6.63 -10.83 -12.69
C PRO A 324 7.70 -9.87 -13.23
N TYR A 325 7.28 -8.67 -13.61
CA TYR A 325 8.23 -7.57 -13.86
C TYR A 325 9.00 -7.25 -12.58
N GLN A 326 10.32 -7.02 -12.70
CA GLN A 326 11.22 -6.80 -11.56
C GLN A 326 12.05 -5.50 -11.71
N SER A 327 11.72 -4.63 -12.66
CA SER A 327 12.51 -3.42 -12.93
C SER A 327 12.35 -2.34 -11.84
N TYR A 328 11.32 -2.44 -11.00
CA TYR A 328 11.04 -1.49 -9.93
C TYR A 328 10.73 -2.23 -8.62
N ASP A 329 10.93 -1.54 -7.51
CA ASP A 329 10.46 -2.00 -6.21
C ASP A 329 8.92 -1.92 -6.13
N PRO A 330 8.22 -3.05 -5.91
CA PRO A 330 6.77 -3.08 -5.81
C PRO A 330 6.17 -2.12 -4.76
N SER A 331 6.93 -1.71 -3.75
CA SER A 331 6.48 -0.78 -2.71
C SER A 331 6.50 0.70 -3.15
N THR A 332 7.14 1.03 -4.27
CA THR A 332 7.37 2.43 -4.70
C THR A 332 6.73 2.77 -6.03
N ILE A 333 6.35 1.74 -6.79
CA ILE A 333 5.97 1.89 -8.20
C ILE A 333 4.71 2.74 -8.41
N VAL A 334 3.76 2.69 -7.47
CA VAL A 334 2.50 3.43 -7.57
C VAL A 334 2.73 4.94 -7.53
N ALA A 335 3.60 5.40 -6.63
CA ALA A 335 3.94 6.82 -6.55
C ALA A 335 4.64 7.32 -7.83
N LEU A 336 5.55 6.51 -8.39
CA LEU A 336 6.20 6.83 -9.67
C LEU A 336 5.18 6.94 -10.81
N GLY A 337 4.24 6.01 -10.90
CA GLY A 337 3.18 6.03 -11.91
C GLY A 337 2.23 7.23 -11.75
N ALA A 338 1.89 7.60 -10.51
CA ALA A 338 1.10 8.79 -10.25
C ALA A 338 1.82 10.08 -10.71
N ALA A 339 3.15 10.17 -10.55
CA ALA A 339 3.94 11.29 -11.05
C ALA A 339 4.02 11.32 -12.59
N ILE A 340 4.10 10.14 -13.24
CA ILE A 340 4.01 10.04 -14.71
C ILE A 340 2.66 10.55 -15.19
N GLN A 341 1.56 10.14 -14.57
CA GLN A 341 0.22 10.64 -14.91
C GLN A 341 0.10 12.15 -14.73
N ALA A 342 0.68 12.71 -13.67
CA ALA A 342 0.72 14.14 -13.46
C ALA A 342 1.46 14.85 -14.59
N ALA A 343 2.59 14.30 -15.07
CA ALA A 343 3.36 14.83 -16.19
C ALA A 343 2.61 14.74 -17.53
N CYS A 344 1.95 13.62 -17.82
CA CYS A 344 1.13 13.45 -19.02
C CYS A 344 0.02 14.48 -19.05
N ARG A 345 -0.65 14.72 -17.93
CA ARG A 345 -1.70 15.74 -17.82
C ARG A 345 -1.18 17.15 -18.15
N LEU A 346 -0.03 17.55 -17.62
CA LEU A 346 0.55 18.87 -17.91
C LEU A 346 0.93 19.04 -19.39
N ARG A 347 1.19 17.95 -20.11
CA ARG A 347 1.51 17.96 -21.54
C ARG A 347 0.28 17.83 -22.43
N SER A 348 -0.94 17.75 -21.87
CA SER A 348 -2.16 17.42 -22.59
C SER A 348 -2.11 16.05 -23.30
N GLU A 349 -1.29 15.15 -22.78
CA GLU A 349 -1.13 13.74 -23.19
C GLU A 349 -1.81 12.82 -22.18
N ASP A 350 -2.93 13.26 -21.61
CA ASP A 350 -3.61 12.54 -20.54
C ASP A 350 -3.99 11.12 -20.99
N ILE A 351 -3.60 10.13 -20.18
CA ILE A 351 -3.98 8.76 -20.44
C ILE A 351 -5.33 8.54 -19.77
N GLU A 352 -6.32 8.18 -20.57
CA GLU A 352 -7.65 7.88 -20.10
C GLU A 352 -7.72 6.44 -19.59
N GLU A 353 -8.38 6.27 -18.47
CA GLU A 353 -8.74 4.98 -17.91
C GLU A 353 -10.23 4.74 -18.16
N VAL A 354 -10.56 3.65 -18.81
CA VAL A 354 -11.94 3.23 -19.05
C VAL A 354 -12.24 1.95 -18.30
N ILE A 355 -13.22 2.00 -17.42
CA ILE A 355 -13.70 0.82 -16.71
C ILE A 355 -14.77 0.15 -17.59
N LEU A 356 -14.44 -0.98 -18.19
CA LEU A 356 -15.36 -1.75 -19.02
C LEU A 356 -16.30 -2.65 -18.19
N TYR A 357 -15.95 -2.90 -16.94
CA TYR A 357 -16.73 -3.71 -16.02
C TYR A 357 -17.26 -2.86 -14.88
N LEU A 358 -18.57 -2.63 -14.89
CA LEU A 358 -19.29 -2.23 -13.69
C LEU A 358 -19.69 -3.53 -12.98
N PRO A 359 -19.23 -3.78 -11.73
CA PRO A 359 -19.82 -4.87 -10.97
C PRO A 359 -21.32 -4.62 -10.92
N LEU A 360 -22.10 -5.55 -11.48
CA LEU A 360 -23.54 -5.55 -11.25
C LEU A 360 -23.71 -5.56 -9.73
N LEU A 361 -24.14 -4.44 -9.18
CA LEU A 361 -24.67 -4.37 -7.83
C LEU A 361 -25.89 -5.31 -7.81
N VAL A 362 -25.62 -6.60 -7.60
CA VAL A 362 -26.65 -7.56 -7.26
C VAL A 362 -27.03 -7.23 -5.82
N GLY A 363 -27.94 -6.28 -5.70
CA GLY A 363 -28.70 -6.12 -4.49
C GLY A 363 -29.48 -7.43 -4.26
N ARG A 364 -29.11 -8.14 -3.20
CA ARG A 364 -30.02 -8.91 -2.34
C ARG A 364 -29.33 -9.15 -1.01
#